data_0137652b8a0446ae02cebb3bce72c598
#
_entry.id   0137652b8a0446ae02cebb3bce72c598
#
_cell.length_a   1.000
_cell.length_b   1.000
_cell.length_c   1.000
_cell.angle_alpha   90.00
_cell.angle_beta   90.00
_cell.angle_gamma   90.00
#
_symmetry.space_group_name_H-M   'P 1'
#
loop_
_entity.id
_entity.type
_entity.pdbx_description
1 polymer ?
#
loop_
_entity_poly.entity_id
_entity_poly.type
_entity_poly.pdbx_seq_one_letter_code
_entity_poly.pdbx_strand_id
1 'polypeptide(L)'
;MGVGKHNGSIVAGVSLVALIAGSFERAEAQSLVRPIPRAESLGAPLAPVAGFRELASLESAAQEQWRTEARLFGEARPSGQLEGLDSAAETQRMGWSAAVTRQFDERERLTLEGELESSFYGWSGSAPLVGGSSDPFNDLYRARFAASHQQPLSERLSVVNGLEFSLNGEDEADPLDGLVVGASSALGFAAHEQLQLSAGALVLSRLEDDPLAIPFLGIDWRPNETLHLSAEGPRVRLDLALSERFSLRFESLYAQRQYRLNEDGSGSAPVFRDEAIDLKGELHFAANQHARLVLSAGLAAWREFTFLSDGGQKLLEAEQSKEPFVGLALHLSF
;
A
#
# COMPACT_ATOMS: atom_id res chain seq x y z
N MET A 1 -19.93 33.23 16.88
CA MET A 1 -21.01 32.24 16.72
C MET A 1 -21.13 31.89 15.24
N GLY A 2 -20.49 30.84 14.80
CA GLY A 2 -20.58 30.30 13.45
C GLY A 2 -20.57 28.79 13.56
N VAL A 3 -21.76 28.17 13.38
CA VAL A 3 -21.94 26.72 13.41
C VAL A 3 -21.44 26.18 12.08
N GLY A 4 -20.29 25.49 12.12
CA GLY A 4 -19.68 24.84 10.96
C GLY A 4 -20.52 23.67 10.47
N LYS A 5 -20.81 23.67 9.18
CA LYS A 5 -21.44 22.58 8.43
C LYS A 5 -20.36 21.57 8.02
N HIS A 6 -20.14 20.52 8.79
CA HIS A 6 -19.31 19.39 8.39
C HIS A 6 -20.04 18.06 8.59
N ASN A 7 -21.09 17.80 7.81
CA ASN A 7 -21.79 16.50 7.80
C ASN A 7 -21.99 15.93 6.37
N GLY A 8 -21.22 16.38 5.37
CA GLY A 8 -21.46 15.97 3.96
C GLY A 8 -20.60 14.81 3.42
N SER A 9 -19.42 14.58 3.95
CA SER A 9 -18.44 13.68 3.31
C SER A 9 -18.61 12.19 3.65
N ILE A 10 -19.12 11.85 4.82
CA ILE A 10 -19.25 10.44 5.25
C ILE A 10 -20.29 9.67 4.41
N VAL A 11 -21.33 10.35 3.91
CA VAL A 11 -22.41 9.70 3.17
C VAL A 11 -22.00 9.30 1.75
N ALA A 12 -21.06 10.00 1.13
CA ALA A 12 -20.63 9.72 -0.25
C ALA A 12 -19.81 8.42 -0.37
N GLY A 13 -18.96 8.12 0.60
CA GLY A 13 -18.13 6.91 0.60
C GLY A 13 -18.94 5.62 0.78
N VAL A 14 -19.97 5.65 1.63
CA VAL A 14 -20.85 4.50 1.89
C VAL A 14 -21.76 4.24 0.69
N SER A 15 -22.19 5.28 -0.03
CA SER A 15 -23.07 5.14 -1.20
C SER A 15 -22.38 4.48 -2.39
N LEU A 16 -21.09 4.69 -2.59
CA LEU A 16 -20.34 4.05 -3.68
C LEU A 16 -20.19 2.54 -3.45
N VAL A 17 -19.95 2.10 -2.22
CA VAL A 17 -19.87 0.68 -1.86
C VAL A 17 -21.21 -0.03 -2.06
N ALA A 18 -22.33 0.62 -1.74
CA ALA A 18 -23.68 0.07 -1.93
C ALA A 18 -24.06 -0.04 -3.43
N LEU A 19 -23.57 0.88 -4.28
CA LEU A 19 -23.85 0.85 -5.72
C LEU A 19 -23.11 -0.31 -6.43
N ILE A 20 -21.91 -0.64 -5.99
CA ILE A 20 -21.12 -1.75 -6.55
C ILE A 20 -21.72 -3.11 -6.15
N ALA A 21 -22.23 -3.26 -4.92
CA ALA A 21 -22.85 -4.49 -4.45
C ALA A 21 -24.18 -4.83 -5.18
N GLY A 22 -24.94 -3.83 -5.60
CA GLY A 22 -26.23 -4.00 -6.28
C GLY A 22 -26.16 -4.45 -7.76
N SER A 23 -24.99 -4.40 -8.38
CA SER A 23 -24.81 -4.71 -9.81
C SER A 23 -24.50 -6.17 -10.12
N PHE A 24 -24.29 -7.02 -9.11
CA PHE A 24 -23.80 -8.39 -9.27
C PHE A 24 -24.86 -9.51 -9.24
N GLU A 25 -26.15 -9.19 -9.18
CA GLU A 25 -27.20 -10.22 -9.07
C GLU A 25 -27.55 -11.00 -10.35
N ARG A 26 -26.85 -10.77 -11.48
CA ARG A 26 -27.15 -11.48 -12.74
C ARG A 26 -25.91 -11.96 -13.49
N ALA A 27 -25.15 -12.87 -12.95
CA ALA A 27 -24.20 -13.66 -13.73
C ALA A 27 -24.34 -15.13 -13.38
N GLU A 28 -24.86 -15.92 -14.31
CA GLU A 28 -25.04 -17.36 -14.20
C GLU A 28 -23.68 -18.08 -14.02
N ALA A 29 -23.65 -18.97 -13.04
CA ALA A 29 -22.53 -19.84 -12.72
C ALA A 29 -22.27 -20.85 -13.86
N GLN A 30 -21.22 -20.66 -14.64
CA GLN A 30 -20.60 -21.75 -15.39
C GLN A 30 -19.31 -22.16 -14.68
N SER A 31 -19.37 -23.39 -14.16
CA SER A 31 -18.27 -24.10 -13.53
C SER A 31 -17.12 -24.36 -14.52
N LEU A 32 -15.99 -23.68 -14.32
CA LEU A 32 -14.70 -24.12 -14.82
C LEU A 32 -13.69 -23.98 -13.67
N VAL A 33 -13.39 -25.14 -13.08
CA VAL A 33 -12.35 -25.30 -12.08
C VAL A 33 -11.00 -24.97 -12.72
N ARG A 34 -10.48 -23.79 -12.44
CA ARG A 34 -9.08 -23.43 -12.64
C ARG A 34 -8.53 -22.88 -11.33
N PRO A 35 -7.27 -23.18 -10.97
CA PRO A 35 -6.68 -22.65 -9.75
C PRO A 35 -6.77 -21.13 -9.75
N ILE A 36 -7.16 -20.54 -8.62
CA ILE A 36 -7.33 -19.11 -8.42
C ILE A 36 -6.00 -18.41 -8.74
N PRO A 37 -5.95 -17.51 -9.74
CA PRO A 37 -4.75 -16.70 -9.93
C PRO A 37 -4.53 -15.88 -8.66
N ARG A 38 -3.39 -16.05 -8.03
CA ARG A 38 -3.03 -15.34 -6.80
C ARG A 38 -2.88 -13.86 -7.09
N ALA A 39 -3.79 -13.03 -6.57
CA ALA A 39 -3.67 -11.60 -6.65
C ALA A 39 -2.53 -11.14 -5.74
N GLU A 40 -1.61 -10.39 -6.29
CA GLU A 40 -0.66 -9.60 -5.52
C GLU A 40 -1.36 -8.36 -4.97
N SER A 41 -1.05 -8.03 -3.73
CA SER A 41 -1.56 -6.80 -3.15
C SER A 41 -0.83 -5.63 -3.79
N LEU A 42 -1.57 -4.80 -4.48
CA LEU A 42 -1.16 -3.48 -4.87
C LEU A 42 -1.34 -2.57 -3.63
N GLY A 43 -0.38 -1.77 -3.34
CA GLY A 43 -0.48 -0.76 -2.28
C GLY A 43 0.38 -1.05 -1.07
N ALA A 44 1.55 -0.50 -1.08
CA ALA A 44 2.38 -0.24 0.08
C ALA A 44 3.17 1.04 -0.15
N PRO A 45 3.43 1.79 0.88
CA PRO A 45 4.17 3.04 0.82
C PRO A 45 5.64 2.89 0.43
N LEU A 46 6.18 1.72 0.54
CA LEU A 46 7.45 1.32 -0.07
C LEU A 46 7.10 0.11 -0.91
N ALA A 47 7.12 0.24 -2.24
CA ALA A 47 6.92 -0.93 -3.08
C ALA A 47 7.97 -1.96 -2.69
N PRO A 48 7.59 -3.11 -2.11
CA PRO A 48 8.51 -4.22 -2.12
C PRO A 48 8.88 -4.43 -3.59
N VAL A 49 10.14 -4.64 -3.85
CA VAL A 49 10.61 -5.12 -5.14
C VAL A 49 9.66 -6.24 -5.52
N ALA A 50 8.96 -6.11 -6.65
CA ALA A 50 7.88 -6.99 -7.04
C ALA A 50 8.30 -8.43 -6.84
N GLY A 51 7.65 -9.07 -5.89
CA GLY A 51 8.07 -10.34 -5.34
C GLY A 51 8.33 -11.39 -6.40
N PHE A 52 9.25 -12.23 -6.12
CA PHE A 52 9.57 -13.39 -6.92
C PHE A 52 8.33 -14.29 -7.04
N ARG A 53 7.72 -14.38 -8.21
CA ARG A 53 6.57 -15.23 -8.47
C ARG A 53 6.89 -16.44 -9.34
N GLU A 54 6.30 -17.53 -8.94
CA GLU A 54 5.90 -18.70 -9.72
C GLU A 54 6.98 -19.44 -10.55
N LEU A 55 7.55 -20.46 -9.91
CA LEU A 55 8.21 -21.58 -10.60
C LEU A 55 7.30 -22.82 -10.77
N ALA A 56 6.01 -22.69 -10.62
CA ALA A 56 5.11 -23.84 -10.66
C ALA A 56 4.00 -23.69 -11.70
N SER A 57 4.36 -23.82 -12.98
CA SER A 57 3.56 -24.47 -14.02
C SER A 57 4.38 -24.56 -15.30
N LEU A 58 5.26 -25.53 -15.35
CA LEU A 58 5.99 -25.90 -16.55
C LEU A 58 5.07 -26.67 -17.50
N GLU A 59 4.19 -25.99 -18.21
CA GLU A 59 3.62 -26.52 -19.48
C GLU A 59 2.73 -25.45 -20.12
N SER A 60 3.34 -24.43 -20.74
CA SER A 60 2.71 -23.76 -21.87
C SER A 60 3.78 -22.95 -22.60
N ALA A 61 3.89 -23.15 -23.90
CA ALA A 61 4.79 -22.40 -24.78
C ALA A 61 4.77 -20.91 -24.45
N ALA A 62 5.95 -20.31 -24.35
CA ALA A 62 6.17 -18.90 -24.02
C ALA A 62 5.36 -17.98 -24.97
N GLN A 63 4.11 -17.76 -24.68
CA GLN A 63 3.32 -16.70 -25.24
C GLN A 63 3.57 -15.46 -24.36
N GLU A 64 4.05 -14.40 -24.98
CA GLU A 64 4.09 -13.07 -24.35
C GLU A 64 2.71 -12.78 -23.74
N GLN A 65 2.61 -12.86 -22.42
CA GLN A 65 1.34 -12.64 -21.75
C GLN A 65 1.35 -11.27 -21.09
N TRP A 66 0.40 -10.45 -21.47
CA TRP A 66 0.04 -9.24 -20.78
C TRP A 66 -1.01 -9.57 -19.72
N ARG A 67 -0.81 -9.07 -18.52
CA ARG A 67 -1.78 -9.15 -17.44
C ARG A 67 -2.02 -7.74 -16.90
N THR A 68 -3.27 -7.38 -16.81
CA THR A 68 -3.69 -6.10 -16.24
C THR A 68 -4.47 -6.36 -14.95
N GLU A 69 -4.15 -5.62 -13.92
CA GLU A 69 -4.85 -5.65 -12.65
C GLU A 69 -5.28 -4.24 -12.27
N ALA A 70 -6.43 -4.13 -11.62
CA ALA A 70 -6.91 -2.89 -11.04
C ALA A 70 -7.43 -3.15 -9.63
N ARG A 71 -7.29 -2.16 -8.76
CA ARG A 71 -7.77 -2.23 -7.38
C ARG A 71 -8.43 -0.91 -7.00
N LEU A 72 -9.60 -1.01 -6.40
CA LEU A 72 -10.25 0.07 -5.65
C LEU A 72 -10.15 -0.28 -4.17
N PHE A 73 -9.84 0.66 -3.33
CA PHE A 73 -9.72 0.39 -1.89
C PHE A 73 -10.21 1.55 -1.04
N GLY A 74 -10.64 1.23 0.17
CA GLY A 74 -10.94 2.17 1.23
C GLY A 74 -10.55 1.59 2.58
N GLU A 75 -10.05 2.42 3.48
CA GLU A 75 -9.66 2.09 4.84
C GLU A 75 -10.10 3.20 5.78
N ALA A 76 -10.59 2.83 6.96
CA ALA A 76 -10.97 3.77 8.01
C ALA A 76 -10.29 3.39 9.32
N ARG A 77 -9.68 4.37 9.96
CA ARG A 77 -9.07 4.33 11.29
C ARG A 77 -9.84 5.30 12.18
N PRO A 78 -10.47 4.84 13.25
CA PRO A 78 -11.17 5.72 14.18
C PRO A 78 -10.19 6.65 14.88
N SER A 79 -10.74 7.59 15.64
CA SER A 79 -9.94 8.58 16.36
C SER A 79 -9.10 7.94 17.46
N GLY A 80 -7.78 8.16 17.45
CA GLY A 80 -6.83 7.76 18.47
C GLY A 80 -6.12 8.94 19.11
N GLN A 81 -5.86 8.83 20.39
CA GLN A 81 -5.19 9.87 21.17
C GLN A 81 -3.71 10.01 20.78
N LEU A 82 -3.24 11.24 20.69
CA LEU A 82 -1.83 11.56 20.55
C LEU A 82 -1.18 11.60 21.93
N GLU A 83 -0.17 10.79 22.15
CA GLU A 83 0.49 10.69 23.44
C GLU A 83 1.15 12.02 23.84
N GLY A 84 0.86 12.44 25.07
CA GLY A 84 1.39 13.71 25.58
C GLY A 84 0.68 14.97 25.12
N LEU A 85 -0.35 14.86 24.26
CA LEU A 85 -1.14 15.98 23.74
C LEU A 85 -2.63 15.81 24.09
N ASP A 86 -3.32 16.94 24.33
CA ASP A 86 -4.80 16.96 24.40
C ASP A 86 -5.37 17.03 22.97
N SER A 87 -5.03 16.03 22.18
CA SER A 87 -5.44 15.93 20.76
C SER A 87 -5.55 14.47 20.33
N ALA A 88 -6.40 14.25 19.33
CA ALA A 88 -6.56 12.95 18.71
C ALA A 88 -6.71 13.10 17.19
N ALA A 89 -6.35 12.04 16.46
CA ALA A 89 -6.45 12.01 15.02
C ALA A 89 -7.24 10.79 14.55
N GLU A 90 -8.11 10.96 13.58
CA GLU A 90 -8.72 9.89 12.79
C GLU A 90 -8.21 9.94 11.35
N THR A 91 -8.27 8.82 10.65
CA THR A 91 -7.80 8.78 9.26
C THR A 91 -8.74 7.94 8.41
N GLN A 92 -9.11 8.45 7.25
CA GLN A 92 -9.79 7.69 6.22
C GLN A 92 -8.95 7.76 4.94
N ARG A 93 -8.78 6.63 4.27
CA ARG A 93 -8.04 6.56 3.01
C ARG A 93 -8.89 5.89 1.97
N MET A 94 -8.84 6.41 0.75
CA MET A 94 -9.41 5.76 -0.40
C MET A 94 -8.50 5.94 -1.60
N GLY A 95 -8.57 5.00 -2.52
CA GLY A 95 -7.76 5.12 -3.72
C GLY A 95 -8.05 4.03 -4.72
N TRP A 96 -7.33 4.13 -5.82
CA TRP A 96 -7.29 3.11 -6.83
C TRP A 96 -5.85 2.91 -7.32
N SER A 97 -5.57 1.71 -7.79
CA SER A 97 -4.30 1.40 -8.44
C SER A 97 -4.54 0.52 -9.66
N ALA A 98 -3.63 0.57 -10.60
CA ALA A 98 -3.60 -0.32 -11.74
C ALA A 98 -2.17 -0.78 -11.98
N ALA A 99 -2.02 -2.05 -12.38
CA ALA A 99 -0.74 -2.60 -12.77
C ALA A 99 -0.86 -3.31 -14.10
N VAL A 100 0.20 -3.21 -14.89
CA VAL A 100 0.36 -3.95 -16.15
C VAL A 100 1.66 -4.74 -16.05
N THR A 101 1.55 -6.05 -16.17
CA THR A 101 2.70 -6.96 -16.16
C THR A 101 2.87 -7.58 -17.55
N ARG A 102 4.07 -7.49 -18.08
CA ARG A 102 4.50 -8.22 -19.26
C ARG A 102 5.45 -9.33 -18.84
N GLN A 103 5.11 -10.55 -19.17
CA GLN A 103 5.97 -11.71 -19.00
C GLN A 103 6.67 -12.01 -20.33
N PHE A 104 7.99 -11.95 -20.37
CA PHE A 104 8.80 -12.23 -21.57
C PHE A 104 9.13 -13.71 -21.69
N ASP A 105 9.43 -14.33 -20.53
CA ASP A 105 9.59 -15.79 -20.40
C ASP A 105 9.12 -16.23 -19.01
N GLU A 106 9.35 -17.48 -18.63
CA GLU A 106 8.91 -18.03 -17.33
C GLU A 106 9.47 -17.29 -16.10
N ARG A 107 10.57 -16.57 -16.26
CA ARG A 107 11.35 -15.97 -15.16
C ARG A 107 11.66 -14.48 -15.36
N GLU A 108 11.42 -13.95 -16.57
CA GLU A 108 11.63 -12.54 -16.86
C GLU A 108 10.30 -11.81 -16.98
N ARG A 109 10.16 -10.73 -16.24
CA ARG A 109 8.95 -9.90 -16.26
C ARG A 109 9.24 -8.44 -15.98
N LEU A 110 8.42 -7.59 -16.57
CA LEU A 110 8.33 -6.17 -16.31
C LEU A 110 6.94 -5.85 -15.76
N THR A 111 6.87 -5.16 -14.63
CA THR A 111 5.61 -4.66 -14.07
C THR A 111 5.68 -3.14 -13.99
N LEU A 112 4.63 -2.49 -14.46
CA LEU A 112 4.38 -1.05 -14.31
C LEU A 112 3.13 -0.89 -13.46
N GLU A 113 3.18 0.00 -12.49
CA GLU A 113 2.11 0.25 -11.54
C GLU A 113 1.86 1.75 -11.39
N GLY A 114 0.59 2.15 -11.32
CA GLY A 114 0.14 3.48 -10.98
C GLY A 114 -0.86 3.42 -9.84
N GLU A 115 -0.81 4.39 -8.91
CA GLU A 115 -1.72 4.49 -7.78
C GLU A 115 -2.10 5.95 -7.52
N LEU A 116 -3.37 6.18 -7.19
CA LEU A 116 -3.85 7.44 -6.63
C LEU A 116 -4.52 7.15 -5.29
N GLU A 117 -4.12 7.87 -4.26
CA GLU A 117 -4.65 7.77 -2.89
C GLU A 117 -5.05 9.16 -2.41
N SER A 118 -6.22 9.26 -1.76
CA SER A 118 -6.62 10.40 -0.96
C SER A 118 -6.70 9.97 0.50
N SER A 119 -6.09 10.75 1.37
CA SER A 119 -6.07 10.53 2.82
C SER A 119 -6.72 11.71 3.51
N PHE A 120 -7.78 11.45 4.26
CA PHE A 120 -8.56 12.44 5.01
C PHE A 120 -8.20 12.29 6.48
N TYR A 121 -7.73 13.38 7.09
CA TYR A 121 -7.39 13.42 8.51
C TYR A 121 -8.38 14.30 9.25
N GLY A 122 -8.99 13.76 10.29
CA GLY A 122 -9.83 14.52 11.21
C GLY A 122 -9.09 14.73 12.52
N TRP A 123 -8.89 15.96 12.90
CA TRP A 123 -8.19 16.33 14.13
C TRP A 123 -9.20 16.78 15.17
N SER A 124 -8.95 16.44 16.45
CA SER A 124 -9.79 16.86 17.57
C SER A 124 -8.92 17.11 18.80
N GLY A 125 -9.42 17.97 19.71
CA GLY A 125 -8.71 18.38 20.91
C GLY A 125 -8.35 19.86 20.89
N SER A 126 -7.60 20.30 21.89
CA SER A 126 -7.27 21.72 22.10
C SER A 126 -5.77 22.05 21.98
N ALA A 127 -4.92 21.02 21.91
CA ALA A 127 -3.48 21.24 21.78
C ALA A 127 -3.16 21.79 20.38
N PRO A 128 -2.40 22.89 20.28
CA PRO A 128 -1.90 23.35 18.99
C PRO A 128 -0.88 22.35 18.46
N LEU A 129 -1.05 21.94 17.20
CA LEU A 129 -0.14 21.02 16.53
C LEU A 129 0.97 21.79 15.79
N VAL A 130 0.66 22.38 14.64
CA VAL A 130 1.64 23.10 13.83
C VAL A 130 1.09 24.50 13.48
N GLY A 131 1.95 25.51 13.46
CA GLY A 131 1.52 26.88 13.19
C GLY A 131 0.52 27.46 14.20
N GLY A 132 0.37 26.82 15.38
CA GLY A 132 -0.62 27.20 16.38
C GLY A 132 -2.04 26.71 16.07
N SER A 133 -2.24 25.91 15.03
CA SER A 133 -3.51 25.29 14.67
C SER A 133 -3.69 23.95 15.38
N SER A 134 -4.92 23.65 15.79
CA SER A 134 -5.34 22.31 16.23
C SER A 134 -5.85 21.45 15.08
N ASP A 135 -5.98 22.03 13.88
CA ASP A 135 -6.41 21.40 12.65
C ASP A 135 -5.47 21.84 11.52
N PRO A 136 -4.28 21.22 11.41
CA PRO A 136 -3.22 21.71 10.53
C PRO A 136 -3.50 21.48 9.05
N PHE A 137 -4.28 20.46 8.68
CA PHE A 137 -4.68 20.12 7.33
C PHE A 137 -5.84 19.12 7.36
N ASN A 138 -6.52 18.90 6.22
CA ASN A 138 -7.62 17.94 6.10
C ASN A 138 -7.32 16.84 5.08
N ASP A 139 -7.03 17.21 3.85
CA ASP A 139 -7.01 16.32 2.69
C ASP A 139 -5.60 16.26 2.11
N LEU A 140 -5.05 15.07 2.06
CA LEU A 140 -3.73 14.80 1.49
C LEU A 140 -3.86 13.85 0.31
N TYR A 141 -3.09 14.11 -0.73
CA TYR A 141 -3.11 13.35 -1.98
C TYR A 141 -1.76 12.72 -2.25
N ARG A 142 -1.81 11.54 -2.82
CA ARG A 142 -0.62 10.83 -3.30
C ARG A 142 -0.89 10.26 -4.69
N ALA A 143 -0.01 10.61 -5.63
CA ALA A 143 0.06 9.96 -6.93
C ALA A 143 1.39 9.21 -7.01
N ARG A 144 1.36 7.90 -7.27
CA ARG A 144 2.55 7.05 -7.30
C ARG A 144 2.64 6.33 -8.63
N PHE A 145 3.84 6.25 -9.17
CA PHE A 145 4.20 5.40 -10.30
C PHE A 145 5.39 4.53 -9.91
N ALA A 146 5.34 3.24 -10.21
CA ALA A 146 6.42 2.30 -9.98
C ALA A 146 6.67 1.42 -11.21
N ALA A 147 7.92 1.05 -11.40
CA ALA A 147 8.35 0.09 -12.39
C ALA A 147 9.26 -0.94 -11.74
N SER A 148 9.07 -2.22 -12.03
CA SER A 148 9.96 -3.28 -11.57
C SER A 148 10.27 -4.24 -12.69
N HIS A 149 11.54 -4.65 -12.78
CA HIS A 149 12.03 -5.61 -13.76
C HIS A 149 12.73 -6.74 -13.03
N GLN A 150 12.22 -7.95 -13.23
CA GLN A 150 12.86 -9.19 -12.79
C GLN A 150 13.54 -9.85 -13.98
N GLN A 151 14.83 -10.17 -13.83
CA GLN A 151 15.65 -10.80 -14.85
C GLN A 151 16.34 -12.04 -14.30
N PRO A 152 16.25 -13.21 -14.97
CA PRO A 152 17.04 -14.38 -14.60
C PRO A 152 18.51 -14.17 -14.96
N LEU A 153 19.40 -14.51 -14.05
CA LEU A 153 20.86 -14.54 -14.29
C LEU A 153 21.35 -15.97 -14.54
N SER A 154 20.68 -16.96 -13.95
CA SER A 154 20.91 -18.39 -14.15
C SER A 154 19.66 -19.17 -13.77
N GLU A 155 19.70 -20.50 -13.81
CA GLU A 155 18.58 -21.36 -13.37
C GLU A 155 18.14 -21.11 -11.93
N ARG A 156 19.04 -20.64 -11.06
CA ARG A 156 18.74 -20.41 -9.63
C ARG A 156 18.89 -18.97 -9.18
N LEU A 157 19.49 -18.12 -9.99
CA LEU A 157 19.71 -16.72 -9.65
C LEU A 157 18.86 -15.81 -10.49
N SER A 158 18.35 -14.76 -9.88
CA SER A 158 17.67 -13.66 -10.54
C SER A 158 18.04 -12.32 -9.90
N VAL A 159 17.88 -11.25 -10.64
CA VAL A 159 17.94 -9.88 -10.11
C VAL A 159 16.59 -9.21 -10.31
N VAL A 160 16.17 -8.45 -9.32
CA VAL A 160 14.99 -7.61 -9.41
C VAL A 160 15.42 -6.17 -9.16
N ASN A 161 15.09 -5.28 -10.08
CA ASN A 161 15.32 -3.85 -9.96
C ASN A 161 13.98 -3.13 -9.95
N GLY A 162 13.85 -2.10 -9.11
CA GLY A 162 12.66 -1.29 -9.00
C GLY A 162 12.99 0.20 -9.00
N LEU A 163 12.09 0.99 -9.56
CA LEU A 163 12.07 2.45 -9.50
C LEU A 163 10.67 2.89 -9.08
N GLU A 164 10.62 3.94 -8.27
CA GLU A 164 9.37 4.52 -7.80
C GLU A 164 9.45 6.04 -7.80
N PHE A 165 8.36 6.69 -8.18
CA PHE A 165 8.17 8.13 -8.10
C PHE A 165 6.80 8.37 -7.45
N SER A 166 6.75 9.26 -6.49
CA SER A 166 5.47 9.70 -5.93
C SER A 166 5.44 11.20 -5.71
N LEU A 167 4.27 11.79 -5.98
CA LEU A 167 3.93 13.18 -5.71
C LEU A 167 2.96 13.16 -4.53
N ASN A 168 3.33 13.79 -3.43
CA ASN A 168 2.61 13.69 -2.18
C ASN A 168 2.42 15.09 -1.58
N GLY A 169 1.20 15.51 -1.41
CA GLY A 169 0.93 16.85 -0.88
C GLY A 169 -0.51 17.09 -0.48
N GLU A 170 -0.71 18.23 0.11
CA GLU A 170 -2.01 18.82 0.34
C GLU A 170 -2.54 19.43 -0.96
N ASP A 171 -3.87 19.61 -1.07
CA ASP A 171 -4.46 20.37 -2.17
C ASP A 171 -3.89 21.80 -2.18
N GLU A 172 -3.56 22.33 -3.37
CA GLU A 172 -2.89 23.62 -3.58
C GLU A 172 -1.38 23.68 -3.26
N ALA A 173 -0.75 22.64 -2.67
CA ALA A 173 0.71 22.58 -2.57
C ALA A 173 1.36 22.38 -3.95
N ASP A 174 2.59 22.91 -4.16
CA ASP A 174 3.31 22.62 -5.41
C ASP A 174 3.61 21.09 -5.48
N PRO A 175 3.09 20.37 -6.48
CA PRO A 175 3.28 18.94 -6.58
C PRO A 175 4.75 18.52 -6.65
N LEU A 176 5.64 19.35 -7.21
CA LEU A 176 7.06 19.03 -7.34
C LEU A 176 7.80 19.09 -6.01
N ASP A 177 7.34 19.92 -5.07
CA ASP A 177 7.90 20.01 -3.72
C ASP A 177 7.56 18.77 -2.88
N GLY A 178 6.52 18.00 -3.29
CA GLY A 178 6.14 16.73 -2.72
C GLY A 178 6.74 15.50 -3.43
N LEU A 179 7.73 15.69 -4.33
CA LEU A 179 8.32 14.59 -5.09
C LEU A 179 9.22 13.71 -4.22
N VAL A 180 8.88 12.42 -4.16
CA VAL A 180 9.70 11.37 -3.55
C VAL A 180 10.11 10.36 -4.63
N VAL A 181 11.40 9.99 -4.64
CA VAL A 181 11.97 9.03 -5.59
C VAL A 181 12.56 7.86 -4.83
N GLY A 182 12.27 6.65 -5.27
CA GLY A 182 12.79 5.40 -4.73
C GLY A 182 13.47 4.54 -5.79
N ALA A 183 14.50 3.82 -5.38
CA ALA A 183 15.14 2.79 -6.20
C ALA A 183 15.45 1.57 -5.34
N SER A 184 15.29 0.38 -5.89
CA SER A 184 15.59 -0.88 -5.21
C SER A 184 16.33 -1.83 -6.11
N SER A 185 17.13 -2.70 -5.52
CA SER A 185 17.75 -3.82 -6.21
C SER A 185 17.91 -5.00 -5.26
N ALA A 186 17.58 -6.20 -5.73
CA ALA A 186 17.72 -7.43 -4.96
C ALA A 186 18.21 -8.58 -5.83
N LEU A 187 19.05 -9.44 -5.24
CA LEU A 187 19.42 -10.73 -5.78
C LEU A 187 18.53 -11.80 -5.16
N GLY A 188 17.94 -12.63 -5.99
CA GLY A 188 17.14 -13.79 -5.61
C GLY A 188 17.87 -15.09 -5.88
N PHE A 189 17.76 -16.04 -4.95
CA PHE A 189 18.32 -17.38 -5.04
C PHE A 189 17.23 -18.41 -4.79
N ALA A 190 16.91 -19.23 -5.80
CA ALA A 190 16.03 -20.40 -5.67
C ALA A 190 16.80 -21.52 -4.97
N ALA A 191 16.64 -21.63 -3.64
CA ALA A 191 17.26 -22.68 -2.84
C ALA A 191 16.59 -24.03 -3.11
N HIS A 192 15.28 -24.03 -3.34
CA HIS A 192 14.44 -25.16 -3.68
C HIS A 192 13.25 -24.68 -4.51
N GLU A 193 12.53 -25.57 -5.18
CA GLU A 193 11.32 -25.23 -5.97
C GLU A 193 10.24 -24.48 -5.14
N GLN A 194 10.19 -24.76 -3.85
CA GLN A 194 9.25 -24.14 -2.90
C GLN A 194 9.86 -23.03 -2.06
N LEU A 195 11.17 -22.77 -2.17
CA LEU A 195 11.87 -21.81 -1.32
C LEU A 195 12.79 -20.92 -2.13
N GLN A 196 12.52 -19.64 -2.06
CA GLN A 196 13.37 -18.61 -2.62
C GLN A 196 13.82 -17.65 -1.52
N LEU A 197 15.09 -17.29 -1.55
CA LEU A 197 15.71 -16.31 -0.68
C LEU A 197 16.09 -15.09 -1.50
N SER A 198 16.06 -13.92 -0.89
CA SER A 198 16.55 -12.71 -1.54
C SER A 198 17.35 -11.85 -0.57
N ALA A 199 18.23 -11.02 -1.11
CA ALA A 199 18.95 -9.99 -0.39
C ALA A 199 19.07 -8.76 -1.26
N GLY A 200 18.82 -7.58 -0.70
CA GLY A 200 18.78 -6.37 -1.47
C GLY A 200 18.87 -5.10 -0.63
N ALA A 201 18.70 -3.97 -1.30
CA ALA A 201 18.60 -2.66 -0.68
C ALA A 201 17.56 -1.81 -1.40
N LEU A 202 16.91 -0.96 -0.63
CA LEU A 202 16.02 0.10 -1.08
C LEU A 202 16.65 1.43 -0.69
N VAL A 203 16.64 2.39 -1.59
CA VAL A 203 17.01 3.78 -1.32
C VAL A 203 15.81 4.65 -1.66
N LEU A 204 15.42 5.51 -0.74
CA LEU A 204 14.26 6.39 -0.87
C LEU A 204 14.69 7.82 -0.53
N SER A 205 14.38 8.79 -1.40
CA SER A 205 14.45 10.20 -1.00
C SER A 205 13.37 10.48 0.05
N ARG A 206 13.65 11.44 0.93
CA ARG A 206 12.67 11.92 1.91
C ARG A 206 12.50 13.43 1.77
N LEU A 207 11.29 13.89 2.06
CA LEU A 207 11.03 15.33 2.08
C LEU A 207 11.73 15.94 3.31
N GLU A 208 12.55 16.93 3.08
CA GLU A 208 13.29 17.69 4.12
C GLU A 208 14.14 16.81 5.06
N ASP A 209 14.65 15.67 4.55
CA ASP A 209 15.47 14.77 5.35
C ASP A 209 16.47 14.01 4.47
N ASP A 210 17.50 13.42 5.08
CA ASP A 210 18.48 12.61 4.36
C ASP A 210 17.82 11.39 3.69
N PRO A 211 18.30 10.95 2.51
CA PRO A 211 17.80 9.75 1.87
C PRO A 211 17.90 8.54 2.80
N LEU A 212 16.85 7.73 2.82
CA LEU A 212 16.78 6.50 3.61
C LEU A 212 17.31 5.33 2.78
N ALA A 213 18.31 4.61 3.29
CA ALA A 213 18.79 3.36 2.71
C ALA A 213 18.49 2.19 3.64
N ILE A 214 17.71 1.23 3.16
CA ILE A 214 17.26 0.06 3.92
C ILE A 214 17.80 -1.19 3.25
N PRO A 215 18.80 -1.89 3.84
CA PRO A 215 19.13 -3.24 3.44
C PRO A 215 18.02 -4.20 3.89
N PHE A 216 17.72 -5.20 3.08
CA PHE A 216 16.73 -6.20 3.43
C PHE A 216 17.11 -7.61 3.03
N LEU A 217 16.54 -8.57 3.74
CA LEU A 217 16.50 -9.98 3.38
C LEU A 217 15.07 -10.36 3.09
N GLY A 218 14.90 -11.28 2.15
CA GLY A 218 13.57 -11.77 1.80
C GLY A 218 13.50 -13.29 1.78
N ILE A 219 12.31 -13.81 1.98
CA ILE A 219 11.95 -15.21 1.85
C ILE A 219 10.60 -15.31 1.12
N ASP A 220 10.51 -16.21 0.15
CA ASP A 220 9.24 -16.68 -0.43
C ASP A 220 9.22 -18.20 -0.28
N TRP A 221 8.29 -18.71 0.54
CA TRP A 221 8.20 -20.10 0.90
C TRP A 221 6.78 -20.66 0.73
N ARG A 222 6.65 -21.68 -0.11
CA ARG A 222 5.40 -22.34 -0.46
C ARG A 222 5.50 -23.83 -0.22
N PRO A 223 5.40 -24.28 1.03
CA PRO A 223 5.55 -25.71 1.36
C PRO A 223 4.49 -26.58 0.71
N ASN A 224 3.33 -26.03 0.39
CA ASN A 224 2.22 -26.68 -0.29
C ASN A 224 1.31 -25.67 -0.97
N GLU A 225 0.24 -26.14 -1.61
CA GLU A 225 -0.72 -25.32 -2.35
C GLU A 225 -1.58 -24.40 -1.46
N THR A 226 -1.67 -24.68 -0.17
CA THR A 226 -2.54 -23.94 0.76
C THR A 226 -1.83 -22.89 1.57
N LEU A 227 -0.51 -22.98 1.72
CA LEU A 227 0.29 -22.09 2.56
C LEU A 227 1.36 -21.37 1.75
N HIS A 228 1.41 -20.06 1.88
CA HIS A 228 2.46 -19.22 1.31
C HIS A 228 2.91 -18.19 2.34
N LEU A 229 4.17 -18.24 2.72
CA LEU A 229 4.85 -17.24 3.55
C LEU A 229 5.77 -16.40 2.68
N SER A 230 5.63 -15.10 2.73
CA SER A 230 6.59 -14.17 2.12
C SER A 230 7.01 -13.10 3.12
N ALA A 231 8.29 -12.78 3.13
CA ALA A 231 8.84 -11.65 3.84
C ALA A 231 9.80 -10.92 2.90
N GLU A 232 9.63 -9.62 2.74
CA GLU A 232 10.47 -8.82 1.89
C GLU A 232 10.50 -7.37 2.38
N GLY A 233 11.69 -6.91 2.76
CA GLY A 233 11.84 -5.58 3.32
C GLY A 233 10.93 -5.37 4.53
N PRO A 234 10.11 -4.31 4.52
CA PRO A 234 9.27 -3.93 5.64
C PRO A 234 7.95 -4.73 5.75
N ARG A 235 7.76 -5.74 4.91
CA ARG A 235 6.51 -6.52 4.83
C ARG A 235 6.73 -8.00 5.12
N VAL A 236 5.86 -8.55 5.97
CA VAL A 236 5.72 -10.00 6.19
C VAL A 236 4.29 -10.40 5.91
N ARG A 237 4.10 -11.48 5.17
CA ARG A 237 2.78 -11.94 4.74
C ARG A 237 2.65 -13.45 4.86
N LEU A 238 1.50 -13.90 5.33
CA LEU A 238 1.11 -15.31 5.38
C LEU A 238 -0.24 -15.46 4.69
N ASP A 239 -0.28 -16.18 3.58
CA ASP A 239 -1.49 -16.51 2.82
C ASP A 239 -1.92 -17.94 3.11
N LEU A 240 -3.22 -18.14 3.37
CA LEU A 240 -3.86 -19.43 3.60
C LEU A 240 -5.02 -19.61 2.62
N ALA A 241 -4.91 -20.55 1.69
CA ALA A 241 -6.01 -20.94 0.82
C ALA A 241 -6.98 -21.84 1.60
N LEU A 242 -8.21 -21.37 1.84
CA LEU A 242 -9.25 -22.15 2.54
C LEU A 242 -10.10 -22.98 1.57
N SER A 243 -10.33 -22.43 0.38
CA SER A 243 -11.07 -23.08 -0.72
C SER A 243 -10.75 -22.37 -2.03
N GLU A 244 -11.34 -22.82 -3.14
CA GLU A 244 -11.22 -22.16 -4.44
C GLU A 244 -11.70 -20.70 -4.45
N ARG A 245 -12.62 -20.35 -3.54
CA ARG A 245 -13.20 -19.00 -3.48
C ARG A 245 -12.74 -18.18 -2.30
N PHE A 246 -12.22 -18.80 -1.25
CA PHE A 246 -11.87 -18.11 -0.01
C PHE A 246 -10.40 -18.30 0.33
N SER A 247 -9.73 -17.22 0.68
CA SER A 247 -8.41 -17.26 1.29
C SER A 247 -8.31 -16.23 2.42
N LEU A 248 -7.45 -16.52 3.38
CA LEU A 248 -7.06 -15.59 4.44
C LEU A 248 -5.64 -15.13 4.20
N ARG A 249 -5.39 -13.88 4.54
CA ARG A 249 -4.05 -13.30 4.57
C ARG A 249 -3.84 -12.63 5.91
N PHE A 250 -2.67 -12.83 6.48
CA PHE A 250 -2.16 -12.05 7.59
C PHE A 250 -0.95 -11.26 7.10
N GLU A 251 -0.91 -9.98 7.41
CA GLU A 251 0.16 -9.10 6.96
C GLU A 251 0.65 -8.24 8.13
N SER A 252 1.98 -8.11 8.25
CA SER A 252 2.63 -7.06 9.01
C SER A 252 3.34 -6.14 8.03
N LEU A 253 3.13 -4.84 8.15
CA LEU A 253 3.67 -3.84 7.25
C LEU A 253 4.15 -2.63 8.03
N TYR A 254 5.43 -2.25 7.86
CA TYR A 254 5.86 -0.89 8.17
C TYR A 254 5.53 0.02 6.98
N ALA A 255 4.78 1.06 7.26
CA ALA A 255 4.30 2.03 6.29
C ALA A 255 4.83 3.43 6.65
N GLN A 256 5.37 4.14 5.67
CA GLN A 256 5.77 5.54 5.80
C GLN A 256 5.13 6.35 4.68
N ARG A 257 4.46 7.44 5.04
CA ARG A 257 3.90 8.43 4.12
C ARG A 257 4.44 9.81 4.48
N GLN A 258 4.76 10.60 3.48
CA GLN A 258 5.24 11.96 3.66
C GLN A 258 4.48 12.86 2.72
N TYR A 259 4.09 14.03 3.18
CA TYR A 259 3.29 14.97 2.40
C TYR A 259 3.84 16.38 2.58
N ARG A 260 3.97 17.13 1.48
CA ARG A 260 4.17 18.56 1.51
C ARG A 260 2.85 19.22 1.85
N LEU A 261 2.84 20.04 2.89
CA LEU A 261 1.68 20.86 3.24
C LEU A 261 1.73 22.18 2.52
N ASN A 262 0.61 22.89 2.51
CA ASN A 262 0.55 24.24 1.97
C ASN A 262 1.45 25.20 2.76
N GLU A 263 1.91 26.24 2.09
CA GLU A 263 2.64 27.32 2.75
C GLU A 263 1.74 27.94 3.84
N ASP A 264 2.28 28.04 5.04
CA ASP A 264 1.67 28.86 6.06
C ASP A 264 1.86 30.35 5.71
N GLY A 265 1.20 31.24 6.42
CA GLY A 265 1.30 32.68 6.19
C GLY A 265 2.72 33.27 6.38
N SER A 266 3.72 32.47 6.75
CA SER A 266 5.14 32.81 6.85
C SER A 266 5.93 32.47 5.58
N GLY A 267 5.33 31.81 4.60
CA GLY A 267 5.98 31.32 3.39
C GLY A 267 6.77 30.03 3.61
N SER A 268 6.44 29.27 4.67
CA SER A 268 7.00 27.96 4.97
C SER A 268 5.98 26.87 4.59
N ALA A 269 6.44 25.88 3.86
CA ALA A 269 5.65 24.70 3.47
C ALA A 269 6.13 23.47 4.26
N PRO A 270 5.57 23.20 5.44
CA PRO A 270 6.02 22.10 6.29
C PRO A 270 5.78 20.74 5.66
N VAL A 271 6.44 19.71 6.20
CA VAL A 271 6.23 18.33 5.82
C VAL A 271 5.51 17.60 6.93
N PHE A 272 4.47 16.88 6.60
CA PHE A 272 3.83 15.91 7.47
C PHE A 272 4.29 14.49 7.12
N ARG A 273 4.67 13.72 8.14
CA ARG A 273 5.06 12.33 8.02
C ARG A 273 4.18 11.46 8.91
N ASP A 274 3.63 10.40 8.34
CA ASP A 274 2.80 9.39 9.01
C ASP A 274 3.50 8.02 8.87
N GLU A 275 4.02 7.50 9.95
CA GLU A 275 4.72 6.23 10.02
C GLU A 275 3.92 5.25 10.88
N ALA A 276 3.77 3.99 10.43
CA ALA A 276 3.01 2.99 11.16
C ALA A 276 3.56 1.58 10.98
N ILE A 277 3.38 0.74 11.98
CA ILE A 277 3.46 -0.72 11.86
C ILE A 277 2.06 -1.27 11.98
N ASP A 278 1.52 -1.73 10.86
CA ASP A 278 0.19 -2.29 10.76
C ASP A 278 0.23 -3.82 10.85
N LEU A 279 -0.63 -4.39 11.68
CA LEU A 279 -0.93 -5.82 11.72
C LEU A 279 -2.33 -6.02 11.16
N LYS A 280 -2.48 -6.74 10.05
CA LYS A 280 -3.72 -6.82 9.29
C LYS A 280 -4.08 -8.26 8.97
N GLY A 281 -5.37 -8.60 9.14
CA GLY A 281 -6.01 -9.80 8.61
C GLY A 281 -6.92 -9.43 7.44
N GLU A 282 -6.88 -10.20 6.36
CA GLU A 282 -7.73 -10.02 5.19
C GLU A 282 -8.47 -11.31 4.85
N LEU A 283 -9.77 -11.20 4.59
CA LEU A 283 -10.59 -12.24 3.99
C LEU A 283 -10.80 -11.92 2.52
N HIS A 284 -10.30 -12.77 1.65
CA HIS A 284 -10.46 -12.65 0.21
C HIS A 284 -11.59 -13.57 -0.26
N PHE A 285 -12.52 -13.01 -1.03
CA PHE A 285 -13.58 -13.73 -1.71
C PHE A 285 -13.48 -13.57 -3.22
N ALA A 286 -13.18 -14.64 -3.95
CA ALA A 286 -13.17 -14.66 -5.41
C ALA A 286 -14.62 -14.83 -5.91
N ALA A 287 -15.22 -13.75 -6.42
CA ALA A 287 -16.54 -13.80 -7.03
C ALA A 287 -16.49 -14.58 -8.35
N ASN A 288 -15.41 -14.41 -9.12
CA ASN A 288 -15.10 -15.16 -10.34
C ASN A 288 -13.57 -15.05 -10.62
N GLN A 289 -13.12 -15.51 -11.79
CA GLN A 289 -11.70 -15.48 -12.17
C GLN A 289 -11.15 -14.04 -12.37
N HIS A 290 -12.02 -13.04 -12.53
CA HIS A 290 -11.66 -11.65 -12.83
C HIS A 290 -11.91 -10.68 -11.67
N ALA A 291 -12.70 -11.09 -10.67
CA ALA A 291 -13.10 -10.19 -9.59
C ALA A 291 -12.95 -10.84 -8.21
N ARG A 292 -12.34 -10.10 -7.30
CA ARG A 292 -12.14 -10.50 -5.90
C ARG A 292 -12.49 -9.34 -4.97
N LEU A 293 -13.30 -9.64 -3.97
CA LEU A 293 -13.60 -8.75 -2.86
C LEU A 293 -12.66 -9.08 -1.69
N VAL A 294 -12.14 -8.04 -1.03
CA VAL A 294 -11.26 -8.17 0.13
C VAL A 294 -11.84 -7.36 1.28
N LEU A 295 -12.10 -8.03 2.39
CA LEU A 295 -12.41 -7.39 3.67
C LEU A 295 -11.17 -7.45 4.55
N SER A 296 -10.79 -6.35 5.14
CA SER A 296 -9.65 -6.27 6.03
C SER A 296 -10.03 -5.69 7.39
N ALA A 297 -9.35 -6.19 8.44
CA ALA A 297 -9.37 -5.61 9.76
C ALA A 297 -7.97 -5.72 10.36
N GLY A 298 -7.57 -4.76 11.16
CA GLY A 298 -6.21 -4.72 11.70
C GLY A 298 -6.07 -3.81 12.89
N LEU A 299 -4.81 -3.69 13.29
CA LEU A 299 -4.37 -2.85 14.38
C LEU A 299 -3.09 -2.12 13.97
N ALA A 300 -3.05 -0.80 14.07
CA ALA A 300 -1.80 -0.06 14.08
C ALA A 300 -1.10 -0.36 15.42
N ALA A 301 -0.11 -1.24 15.39
CA ALA A 301 0.64 -1.65 16.58
C ALA A 301 1.55 -0.54 17.08
N TRP A 302 1.99 0.30 16.19
CA TRP A 302 2.72 1.55 16.44
C TRP A 302 2.37 2.54 15.32
N ARG A 303 2.19 3.81 15.66
CA ARG A 303 2.00 4.90 14.70
C ARG A 303 2.55 6.18 15.26
N GLU A 304 3.26 6.94 14.42
CA GLU A 304 3.88 8.21 14.77
C GLU A 304 3.59 9.27 13.71
N PHE A 305 3.26 10.44 14.16
CA PHE A 305 3.14 11.63 13.32
C PHE A 305 4.30 12.57 13.60
N THR A 306 4.98 12.98 12.53
CA THR A 306 6.07 13.95 12.62
C THR A 306 5.77 15.12 11.69
N PHE A 307 5.93 16.33 12.20
CA PHE A 307 5.92 17.56 11.41
C PHE A 307 7.33 18.12 11.35
N LEU A 308 7.78 18.45 10.13
CA LEU A 308 9.08 19.05 9.87
C LEU A 308 8.86 20.44 9.25
N SER A 309 9.77 21.40 9.54
CA SER A 309 9.84 22.64 8.79
C SER A 309 10.35 22.39 7.37
N ASP A 310 10.30 23.39 6.51
CA ASP A 310 10.91 23.42 5.17
C ASP A 310 12.45 23.25 5.17
N GLY A 311 13.09 23.37 6.31
CA GLY A 311 14.52 23.11 6.52
C GLY A 311 14.80 21.82 7.30
N GLY A 312 13.83 20.90 7.42
CA GLY A 312 14.00 19.60 8.06
C GLY A 312 14.04 19.62 9.59
N GLN A 313 13.79 20.76 10.22
CA GLN A 313 13.69 20.81 11.69
C GLN A 313 12.39 20.15 12.16
N LYS A 314 12.50 19.26 13.15
CA LYS A 314 11.33 18.65 13.79
C LYS A 314 10.56 19.72 14.57
N LEU A 315 9.33 20.00 14.16
CA LEU A 315 8.41 20.93 14.80
C LEU A 315 7.57 20.24 15.88
N LEU A 316 7.10 19.02 15.56
CA LEU A 316 6.31 18.18 16.45
C LEU A 316 6.55 16.72 16.12
N GLU A 317 6.54 15.89 17.15
CA GLU A 317 6.48 14.42 17.05
C GLU A 317 5.51 13.92 18.09
N ALA A 318 4.57 13.07 17.68
CA ALA A 318 3.57 12.51 18.56
C ALA A 318 3.27 11.06 18.17
N GLU A 319 3.41 10.14 19.11
CA GLU A 319 2.90 8.79 18.93
C GLU A 319 1.39 8.76 19.07
N GLN A 320 0.74 7.96 18.27
CA GLN A 320 -0.69 7.70 18.37
C GLN A 320 -0.91 6.40 19.13
N SER A 321 -1.90 6.38 20.02
CA SER A 321 -2.32 5.16 20.71
C SER A 321 -2.71 4.07 19.71
N LYS A 322 -2.54 2.80 20.09
CA LYS A 322 -2.89 1.65 19.23
C LYS A 322 -4.33 1.71 18.77
N GLU A 323 -4.55 1.63 17.47
CA GLU A 323 -5.86 1.81 16.85
C GLU A 323 -6.26 0.65 15.97
N PRO A 324 -7.49 0.13 16.13
CA PRO A 324 -8.06 -0.78 15.16
C PRO A 324 -8.35 -0.04 13.85
N PHE A 325 -8.34 -0.77 12.74
CA PHE A 325 -8.81 -0.25 11.47
C PHE A 325 -9.56 -1.31 10.68
N VAL A 326 -10.38 -0.86 9.75
CA VAL A 326 -11.12 -1.73 8.83
C VAL A 326 -10.96 -1.23 7.41
N GLY A 327 -11.03 -2.14 6.46
CA GLY A 327 -10.90 -1.78 5.05
C GLY A 327 -11.69 -2.71 4.14
N LEU A 328 -11.90 -2.21 2.94
CA LEU A 328 -12.57 -2.91 1.85
C LEU A 328 -11.77 -2.66 0.57
N ALA A 329 -11.59 -3.71 -0.25
CA ALA A 329 -11.05 -3.52 -1.58
C ALA A 329 -11.73 -4.44 -2.60
N LEU A 330 -11.80 -3.96 -3.85
CA LEU A 330 -12.20 -4.72 -5.03
C LEU A 330 -10.99 -4.85 -5.94
N HIS A 331 -10.60 -6.07 -6.25
CA HIS A 331 -9.55 -6.38 -7.21
C HIS A 331 -10.17 -6.92 -8.50
N LEU A 332 -9.69 -6.41 -9.62
CA LEU A 332 -10.07 -6.83 -10.96
C LEU A 332 -8.83 -7.29 -11.71
N SER A 333 -8.93 -8.37 -12.50
CA SER A 333 -7.85 -8.90 -13.33
C SER A 333 -8.33 -9.23 -14.75
N PHE A 334 -7.52 -8.87 -15.76
CA PHE A 334 -7.86 -8.97 -17.18
C PHE A 334 -6.73 -9.62 -17.96
#